data_35d07832f781fdb17726070903e501d3
#
_entry.id   35d07832f781fdb17726070903e501d3
#
_cell.length_a   1.000
_cell.length_b   1.000
_cell.length_c   1.000
_cell.angle_alpha   90.00
_cell.angle_beta   90.00
_cell.angle_gamma   90.00
#
_symmetry.space_group_name_H-M   'P 1'
#
loop_
_entity.id
_entity.type
_entity.pdbx_description
1 polymer ?
#
loop_
_entity_poly.entity_id
_entity_poly.type
_entity_poly.pdbx_seq_one_letter_code
_entity_poly.pdbx_strand_id
1 'polypeptide(L)'
;LDMLIKEKESHIGIDIKEGSMSAYHSTRKRLQEFIQRKYHVSDLAFSQLTENFIYELQAFCLGELGHQQSTFFRVAADLKTVCRLAYREGLADTLLFDKVHIERGDKKAPKALDKEALDKLKALCFDELEKEMGTARDVFLFACYTGAAYCDLMELSKKHLVRDDAGSLWLKFNRQKTGVLCRIKLLPGAVRLIEKMHSDERETLLPHIKYPTYQSCLKALRLRAGISFPFTSHTA
;
A
#
# COMPACT_ATOMS: atom_id res chain seq x y z
N LEU A 1 12.25 11.64 -17.25
CA LEU A 1 11.59 11.14 -16.04
C LEU A 1 11.97 11.97 -14.82
N ASP A 2 13.22 12.43 -14.71
CA ASP A 2 13.68 13.29 -13.61
C ASP A 2 12.89 14.62 -13.55
N MET A 3 12.56 15.17 -14.69
CA MET A 3 11.70 16.36 -14.81
C MET A 3 10.30 16.10 -14.24
N LEU A 4 9.68 14.96 -14.57
CA LEU A 4 8.40 14.55 -14.00
C LEU A 4 8.51 14.34 -12.47
N ILE A 5 9.58 13.72 -12.00
CA ILE A 5 9.80 13.50 -10.57
C ILE A 5 9.88 14.84 -9.84
N LYS A 6 10.68 15.80 -10.34
CA LYS A 6 10.80 17.16 -9.76
C LYS A 6 9.46 17.89 -9.76
N GLU A 7 8.69 17.81 -10.85
CA GLU A 7 7.33 18.39 -10.91
C GLU A 7 6.44 17.77 -9.83
N LYS A 8 6.46 16.45 -9.67
CA LYS A 8 5.67 15.76 -8.65
C LYS A 8 6.16 16.05 -7.22
N GLU A 9 7.45 16.18 -7.01
CA GLU A 9 8.03 16.58 -5.71
C GLU A 9 7.58 17.98 -5.28
N SER A 10 7.49 18.93 -6.20
CA SER A 10 6.98 20.28 -5.90
C SER A 10 5.50 20.30 -5.51
N HIS A 11 4.76 19.24 -5.81
CA HIS A 11 3.35 19.07 -5.47
C HIS A 11 3.11 18.27 -4.18
N ILE A 12 4.17 17.85 -3.47
CA ILE A 12 4.04 17.15 -2.18
C ILE A 12 3.40 18.09 -1.16
N GLY A 13 2.35 17.61 -0.50
CA GLY A 13 1.58 18.39 0.46
C GLY A 13 0.46 19.25 -0.14
N ILE A 14 0.41 19.40 -1.47
CA ILE A 14 -0.68 20.07 -2.19
C ILE A 14 -1.70 19.02 -2.66
N ASP A 15 -1.35 18.22 -3.63
CA ASP A 15 -2.20 17.17 -4.23
C ASP A 15 -1.50 15.79 -4.31
N ILE A 16 -0.19 15.73 -3.99
CA ILE A 16 0.61 14.51 -3.98
C ILE A 16 1.06 14.21 -2.54
N LYS A 17 0.93 12.95 -2.14
CA LYS A 17 1.50 12.45 -0.89
C LYS A 17 2.91 11.94 -1.12
N GLU A 18 3.82 12.20 -0.17
CA GLU A 18 5.22 11.75 -0.20
C GLU A 18 5.35 10.25 -0.53
N GLY A 19 4.51 9.40 0.08
CA GLY A 19 4.49 7.96 -0.20
C GLY A 19 4.21 7.58 -1.67
N SER A 20 3.66 8.50 -2.48
CA SER A 20 3.43 8.27 -3.92
C SER A 20 4.72 8.36 -4.73
N MET A 21 5.75 9.05 -4.23
CA MET A 21 7.02 9.26 -4.93
C MET A 21 7.80 7.96 -5.13
N SER A 22 7.70 7.01 -4.19
CA SER A 22 8.37 5.71 -4.28
C SER A 22 8.03 4.94 -5.56
N ALA A 23 6.81 5.11 -6.10
CA ALA A 23 6.39 4.50 -7.34
C ALA A 23 7.12 5.10 -8.56
N TYR A 24 7.26 6.43 -8.62
CA TYR A 24 8.02 7.10 -9.69
C TYR A 24 9.50 6.74 -9.67
N HIS A 25 10.13 6.71 -8.49
CA HIS A 25 11.52 6.25 -8.34
C HIS A 25 11.70 4.78 -8.76
N SER A 26 10.73 3.93 -8.45
CA SER A 26 10.72 2.53 -8.89
C SER A 26 10.60 2.41 -10.41
N THR A 27 9.75 3.23 -11.05
CA THR A 27 9.64 3.29 -12.51
C THR A 27 10.94 3.77 -13.13
N ARG A 28 11.55 4.82 -12.58
CA ARG A 28 12.87 5.33 -13.03
C ARG A 28 13.92 4.23 -13.03
N LYS A 29 14.07 3.52 -11.92
CA LYS A 29 15.05 2.43 -11.80
C LYS A 29 14.84 1.35 -12.87
N ARG A 30 13.59 0.95 -13.12
CA ARG A 30 13.27 -0.06 -14.14
C ARG A 30 13.58 0.41 -15.56
N LEU A 31 13.23 1.65 -15.88
CA LEU A 31 13.55 2.23 -17.19
C LEU A 31 15.06 2.34 -17.40
N GLN A 32 15.82 2.82 -16.41
CA GLN A 32 17.28 2.89 -16.46
C GLN A 32 17.89 1.50 -16.67
N GLU A 33 17.44 0.50 -15.93
CA GLU A 33 17.91 -0.88 -16.06
C GLU A 33 17.60 -1.45 -17.46
N PHE A 34 16.40 -1.22 -17.96
CA PHE A 34 16.01 -1.64 -19.30
C PHE A 34 16.87 -0.97 -20.39
N ILE A 35 17.02 0.35 -20.36
CA ILE A 35 17.82 1.12 -21.31
C ILE A 35 19.28 0.65 -21.29
N GLN A 36 19.85 0.48 -20.12
CA GLN A 36 21.23 0.00 -19.96
C GLN A 36 21.42 -1.40 -20.53
N ARG A 37 20.50 -2.34 -20.24
CA ARG A 37 20.63 -3.72 -20.70
C ARG A 37 20.35 -3.88 -22.18
N LYS A 38 19.33 -3.19 -22.70
CA LYS A 38 18.89 -3.38 -24.08
C LYS A 38 19.67 -2.54 -25.08
N TYR A 39 19.97 -1.29 -24.74
CA TYR A 39 20.59 -0.32 -25.65
C TYR A 39 22.05 0.02 -25.31
N HIS A 40 22.56 -0.46 -24.16
CA HIS A 40 23.93 -0.24 -23.68
C HIS A 40 24.30 1.25 -23.51
N VAL A 41 23.31 2.09 -23.22
CA VAL A 41 23.46 3.51 -22.95
C VAL A 41 22.82 3.89 -21.63
N SER A 42 23.17 5.05 -21.08
CA SER A 42 22.62 5.53 -19.81
C SER A 42 21.28 6.24 -19.98
N ASP A 43 20.99 6.78 -21.15
CA ASP A 43 19.76 7.50 -21.49
C ASP A 43 19.46 7.43 -22.98
N LEU A 44 18.21 7.71 -23.38
CA LEU A 44 17.73 7.74 -24.76
C LEU A 44 17.05 9.06 -25.05
N ALA A 45 17.36 9.66 -26.21
CA ALA A 45 16.62 10.81 -26.69
C ALA A 45 15.17 10.42 -27.09
N PHE A 46 14.22 11.34 -26.93
CA PHE A 46 12.82 11.08 -27.32
C PHE A 46 12.67 10.75 -28.81
N SER A 47 13.54 11.29 -29.66
CA SER A 47 13.58 10.97 -31.10
C SER A 47 13.95 9.52 -31.43
N GLN A 48 14.56 8.80 -30.48
CA GLN A 48 14.94 7.39 -30.61
C GLN A 48 13.83 6.44 -30.13
N LEU A 49 12.80 6.96 -29.44
CA LEU A 49 11.71 6.15 -28.94
C LEU A 49 10.72 5.84 -30.06
N THR A 50 10.44 4.56 -30.26
CA THR A 50 9.43 4.05 -31.20
C THR A 50 8.31 3.35 -30.42
N GLU A 51 7.19 3.08 -31.09
CA GLU A 51 6.12 2.28 -30.47
C GLU A 51 6.61 0.92 -29.97
N ASN A 52 7.60 0.33 -30.66
CA ASN A 52 8.18 -0.95 -30.27
C ASN A 52 8.89 -0.90 -28.89
N PHE A 53 9.41 0.25 -28.49
CA PHE A 53 10.08 0.43 -27.19
C PHE A 53 9.18 -0.01 -26.01
N ILE A 54 7.88 0.32 -26.06
CA ILE A 54 6.97 -0.03 -24.96
C ILE A 54 6.67 -1.53 -24.90
N TYR A 55 6.64 -2.21 -26.06
CA TYR A 55 6.47 -3.68 -26.12
C TYR A 55 7.74 -4.41 -25.68
N GLU A 56 8.92 -3.91 -26.02
CA GLU A 56 10.19 -4.44 -25.56
C GLU A 56 10.35 -4.25 -24.04
N LEU A 57 9.95 -3.09 -23.52
CA LEU A 57 9.89 -2.83 -22.07
C LEU A 57 8.90 -3.79 -21.36
N GLN A 58 7.78 -4.11 -22.00
CA GLN A 58 6.84 -5.11 -21.50
C GLN A 58 7.51 -6.49 -21.41
N ALA A 59 8.14 -6.94 -22.47
CA ALA A 59 8.84 -8.23 -22.50
C ALA A 59 9.93 -8.30 -21.42
N PHE A 60 10.69 -7.23 -21.23
CA PHE A 60 11.69 -7.12 -20.16
C PHE A 60 11.05 -7.20 -18.78
N CYS A 61 10.02 -6.39 -18.50
CA CYS A 61 9.36 -6.38 -17.20
C CYS A 61 8.70 -7.71 -16.84
N LEU A 62 8.00 -8.33 -17.78
CA LEU A 62 7.25 -9.57 -17.52
C LEU A 62 8.14 -10.80 -17.64
N GLY A 63 8.98 -10.88 -18.67
CA GLY A 63 9.81 -12.04 -18.97
C GLY A 63 11.08 -12.10 -18.12
N GLU A 64 11.90 -11.03 -18.13
CA GLU A 64 13.18 -11.06 -17.43
C GLU A 64 13.06 -10.73 -15.93
N LEU A 65 12.24 -9.72 -15.56
CA LEU A 65 12.09 -9.34 -14.17
C LEU A 65 10.97 -10.11 -13.43
N GLY A 66 10.16 -10.90 -14.14
CA GLY A 66 9.05 -11.67 -13.56
C GLY A 66 7.95 -10.82 -12.92
N HIS A 67 7.80 -9.57 -13.36
CA HIS A 67 6.79 -8.68 -12.80
C HIS A 67 5.38 -9.09 -13.22
N GLN A 68 4.40 -8.72 -12.40
CA GLN A 68 2.98 -8.85 -12.75
C GLN A 68 2.58 -7.80 -13.79
N GLN A 69 1.59 -8.13 -14.64
CA GLN A 69 1.04 -7.20 -15.64
C GLN A 69 0.60 -5.85 -15.03
N SER A 70 0.01 -5.87 -13.83
CA SER A 70 -0.38 -4.65 -13.12
C SER A 70 0.81 -3.75 -12.73
N THR A 71 1.98 -4.34 -12.49
CA THR A 71 3.23 -3.60 -12.23
C THR A 71 3.73 -2.95 -13.52
N PHE A 72 3.77 -3.69 -14.64
CA PHE A 72 4.13 -3.14 -15.94
C PHE A 72 3.15 -2.04 -16.37
N PHE A 73 1.84 -2.25 -16.18
CA PHE A 73 0.83 -1.22 -16.47
C PHE A 73 1.17 0.12 -15.81
N ARG A 74 1.63 0.10 -14.54
CA ARG A 74 2.05 1.32 -13.84
C ARG A 74 3.28 1.95 -14.48
N VAL A 75 4.31 1.16 -14.80
CA VAL A 75 5.52 1.65 -15.48
C VAL A 75 5.17 2.29 -16.82
N ALA A 76 4.31 1.64 -17.61
CA ALA A 76 3.85 2.15 -18.90
C ALA A 76 3.02 3.45 -18.76
N ALA A 77 2.17 3.55 -17.73
CA ALA A 77 1.41 4.78 -17.46
C ALA A 77 2.32 5.96 -17.08
N ASP A 78 3.34 5.71 -16.26
CA ASP A 78 4.34 6.72 -15.89
C ASP A 78 5.16 7.14 -17.13
N LEU A 79 5.58 6.19 -18.00
CA LEU A 79 6.27 6.47 -19.26
C LEU A 79 5.43 7.34 -20.19
N LYS A 80 4.15 7.00 -20.38
CA LYS A 80 3.23 7.83 -21.18
C LYS A 80 3.10 9.24 -20.63
N THR A 81 3.07 9.38 -19.30
CA THR A 81 3.02 10.69 -18.64
C THR A 81 4.29 11.49 -18.92
N VAL A 82 5.47 10.85 -18.88
CA VAL A 82 6.75 11.47 -19.24
C VAL A 82 6.75 11.94 -20.69
N CYS A 83 6.26 11.11 -21.63
CA CYS A 83 6.20 11.49 -23.05
C CYS A 83 5.23 12.65 -23.31
N ARG A 84 4.10 12.70 -22.61
CA ARG A 84 3.17 13.84 -22.68
C ARG A 84 3.80 15.12 -22.11
N LEU A 85 4.55 15.01 -21.03
CA LEU A 85 5.30 16.14 -20.46
C LEU A 85 6.36 16.61 -21.47
N ALA A 86 7.14 15.70 -22.05
CA ALA A 86 8.15 16.04 -23.06
C ALA A 86 7.55 16.74 -24.27
N TYR A 87 6.39 16.29 -24.77
CA TYR A 87 5.66 16.95 -25.86
C TYR A 87 5.21 18.36 -25.46
N ARG A 88 4.65 18.54 -24.27
CA ARG A 88 4.23 19.85 -23.75
C ARG A 88 5.40 20.85 -23.64
N GLU A 89 6.58 20.36 -23.24
CA GLU A 89 7.78 21.17 -23.08
C GLU A 89 8.60 21.33 -24.38
N GLY A 90 8.09 20.82 -25.54
CA GLY A 90 8.78 20.91 -26.83
C GLY A 90 10.03 20.04 -26.95
N LEU A 91 10.17 19.03 -26.10
CA LEU A 91 11.30 18.07 -26.12
C LEU A 91 10.99 16.84 -27.01
N ALA A 92 9.76 16.70 -27.45
CA ALA A 92 9.31 15.65 -28.38
C ALA A 92 8.31 16.24 -29.38
N ASP A 93 8.44 15.87 -30.64
CA ASP A 93 7.60 16.40 -31.72
C ASP A 93 6.23 15.71 -31.83
N THR A 94 6.07 14.57 -31.17
CA THR A 94 4.85 13.76 -31.21
C THR A 94 4.45 13.23 -29.84
N LEU A 95 3.16 12.92 -29.67
CA LEU A 95 2.61 12.24 -28.49
C LEU A 95 2.93 10.74 -28.55
N LEU A 96 4.16 10.40 -28.17
CA LEU A 96 4.63 9.02 -28.14
C LEU A 96 3.75 8.15 -27.21
N PHE A 97 3.45 6.95 -27.68
CA PHE A 97 2.67 5.92 -26.97
C PHE A 97 1.22 6.28 -26.63
N ASP A 98 0.70 7.44 -27.05
CA ASP A 98 -0.65 7.86 -26.65
C ASP A 98 -1.72 6.89 -27.18
N LYS A 99 -1.53 6.38 -28.40
CA LYS A 99 -2.41 5.39 -29.06
C LYS A 99 -2.15 3.94 -28.62
N VAL A 100 -1.05 3.66 -27.95
CA VAL A 100 -0.72 2.30 -27.49
C VAL A 100 -1.62 1.91 -26.33
N HIS A 101 -2.45 0.89 -26.52
CA HIS A 101 -3.29 0.36 -25.44
C HIS A 101 -2.49 -0.65 -24.61
N ILE A 102 -2.48 -0.46 -23.28
CA ILE A 102 -1.85 -1.37 -22.33
C ILE A 102 -2.91 -1.90 -21.38
N GLU A 103 -3.08 -3.20 -21.35
CA GLU A 103 -4.00 -3.84 -20.43
C GLU A 103 -3.49 -3.78 -19.00
N ARG A 104 -4.40 -3.55 -18.07
CA ARG A 104 -4.05 -3.47 -16.63
C ARG A 104 -3.72 -4.85 -16.03
N GLY A 105 -4.17 -5.92 -16.67
CA GLY A 105 -4.16 -7.27 -16.13
C GLY A 105 -5.36 -7.53 -15.20
N ASP A 106 -5.56 -8.79 -14.86
CA ASP A 106 -6.71 -9.22 -14.06
C ASP A 106 -6.62 -8.71 -12.63
N LYS A 107 -7.75 -8.27 -12.10
CA LYS A 107 -7.89 -7.96 -10.68
C LYS A 107 -7.96 -9.29 -9.92
N LYS A 108 -6.96 -9.54 -9.07
CA LYS A 108 -7.04 -10.66 -8.14
C LYS A 108 -8.18 -10.40 -7.15
N ALA A 109 -9.00 -11.43 -6.89
CA ALA A 109 -9.98 -11.35 -5.83
C ALA A 109 -9.28 -11.02 -4.49
N PRO A 110 -9.84 -10.09 -3.68
CA PRO A 110 -9.29 -9.81 -2.37
C PRO A 110 -9.34 -11.09 -1.51
N LYS A 111 -8.23 -11.39 -0.85
CA LYS A 111 -8.18 -12.49 0.12
C LYS A 111 -8.61 -11.93 1.47
N ALA A 112 -9.70 -12.44 2.01
CA ALA A 112 -10.15 -12.17 3.36
C ALA A 112 -9.88 -13.38 4.24
N LEU A 113 -9.67 -13.15 5.53
CA LEU A 113 -9.61 -14.21 6.53
C LEU A 113 -11.04 -14.74 6.78
N ASP A 114 -11.21 -16.04 6.72
CA ASP A 114 -12.44 -16.68 7.16
C ASP A 114 -12.52 -16.76 8.69
N LYS A 115 -13.67 -17.22 9.18
CA LYS A 115 -13.91 -17.34 10.61
C LYS A 115 -12.93 -18.30 11.28
N GLU A 116 -12.60 -19.42 10.61
CA GLU A 116 -11.67 -20.42 11.15
C GLU A 116 -10.28 -19.84 11.34
N ALA A 117 -9.74 -19.12 10.35
CA ALA A 117 -8.45 -18.45 10.44
C ALA A 117 -8.42 -17.39 11.54
N LEU A 118 -9.51 -16.61 11.69
CA LEU A 118 -9.65 -15.64 12.78
C LEU A 118 -9.65 -16.33 14.15
N ASP A 119 -10.34 -17.44 14.29
CA ASP A 119 -10.43 -18.16 15.56
C ASP A 119 -9.08 -18.83 15.92
N LYS A 120 -8.33 -19.34 14.93
CA LYS A 120 -6.94 -19.79 15.12
C LYS A 120 -6.04 -18.67 15.62
N LEU A 121 -6.13 -17.48 15.04
CA LEU A 121 -5.34 -16.32 15.51
C LEU A 121 -5.70 -15.90 16.94
N LYS A 122 -6.98 -15.89 17.30
CA LYS A 122 -7.44 -15.57 18.65
C LYS A 122 -6.94 -16.57 19.70
N ALA A 123 -6.84 -17.86 19.32
CA ALA A 123 -6.42 -18.94 20.19
C ALA A 123 -4.91 -18.94 20.50
N LEU A 124 -4.10 -18.18 19.76
CA LEU A 124 -2.67 -18.10 20.05
C LEU A 124 -2.41 -17.46 21.41
N CYS A 125 -1.56 -18.10 22.20
CA CYS A 125 -1.05 -17.57 23.46
C CYS A 125 0.40 -17.09 23.28
N PHE A 126 0.78 -16.07 24.04
CA PHE A 126 2.10 -15.44 24.01
C PHE A 126 2.60 -15.24 25.43
N ASP A 127 3.88 -15.46 25.65
CA ASP A 127 4.58 -15.12 26.88
C ASP A 127 5.11 -13.68 26.87
N GLU A 128 5.81 -13.25 27.91
CA GLU A 128 6.37 -11.90 28.02
C GLU A 128 7.43 -11.61 26.95
N LEU A 129 8.19 -12.61 26.48
CA LEU A 129 9.20 -12.45 25.44
C LEU A 129 8.53 -12.26 24.06
N GLU A 130 7.32 -12.75 23.90
CA GLU A 130 6.51 -12.65 22.69
C GLU A 130 5.48 -11.50 22.72
N LYS A 131 5.55 -10.61 23.69
CA LYS A 131 4.59 -9.51 23.90
C LYS A 131 4.33 -8.66 22.67
N GLU A 132 5.37 -8.38 21.88
CA GLU A 132 5.23 -7.61 20.63
C GLU A 132 4.39 -8.39 19.59
N MET A 133 4.58 -9.70 19.49
CA MET A 133 3.78 -10.55 18.60
C MET A 133 2.31 -10.64 19.05
N GLY A 134 2.07 -10.73 20.35
CA GLY A 134 0.74 -10.67 20.94
C GLY A 134 0.03 -9.36 20.65
N THR A 135 0.75 -8.25 20.81
CA THR A 135 0.26 -6.91 20.48
C THR A 135 -0.06 -6.78 18.98
N ALA A 136 0.83 -7.25 18.10
CA ALA A 136 0.59 -7.23 16.65
C ALA A 136 -0.65 -8.04 16.25
N ARG A 137 -0.87 -9.21 16.90
CA ARG A 137 -2.09 -9.99 16.71
C ARG A 137 -3.34 -9.20 17.10
N ASP A 138 -3.34 -8.56 18.27
CA ASP A 138 -4.49 -7.84 18.79
C ASP A 138 -4.82 -6.61 17.94
N VAL A 139 -3.81 -5.87 17.48
CA VAL A 139 -3.95 -4.79 16.50
C VAL A 139 -4.52 -5.30 15.18
N PHE A 140 -4.06 -6.45 14.70
CA PHE A 140 -4.59 -7.05 13.46
C PHE A 140 -6.04 -7.52 13.60
N LEU A 141 -6.38 -8.15 14.71
CA LEU A 141 -7.77 -8.53 15.00
C LEU A 141 -8.69 -7.30 15.09
N PHE A 142 -8.19 -6.20 15.68
CA PHE A 142 -8.93 -4.94 15.70
C PHE A 142 -9.12 -4.37 14.28
N ALA A 143 -8.11 -4.46 13.42
CA ALA A 143 -8.25 -4.13 12.00
C ALA A 143 -9.33 -4.98 11.31
N CYS A 144 -9.37 -6.29 11.57
CA CYS A 144 -10.41 -7.18 11.03
C CYS A 144 -11.83 -6.82 11.49
N TYR A 145 -12.00 -6.33 12.72
CA TYR A 145 -13.30 -5.89 13.22
C TYR A 145 -13.75 -4.52 12.71
N THR A 146 -12.82 -3.68 12.28
CA THR A 146 -13.11 -2.28 11.92
C THR A 146 -12.92 -1.97 10.45
N GLY A 147 -12.16 -2.78 9.71
CA GLY A 147 -11.76 -2.46 8.33
C GLY A 147 -10.84 -1.23 8.23
N ALA A 148 -10.29 -0.77 9.36
CA ALA A 148 -9.38 0.38 9.38
C ALA A 148 -7.98 -0.02 8.92
N ALA A 149 -7.36 0.81 8.07
CA ALA A 149 -6.02 0.57 7.58
C ALA A 149 -4.98 0.78 8.69
N TYR A 150 -3.84 0.10 8.62
CA TYR A 150 -2.77 0.21 9.60
C TYR A 150 -2.36 1.67 9.92
N CYS A 151 -2.19 2.51 8.90
CA CYS A 151 -1.85 3.91 9.10
C CYS A 151 -2.91 4.67 9.91
N ASP A 152 -4.19 4.41 9.63
CA ASP A 152 -5.29 5.01 10.38
C ASP A 152 -5.29 4.51 11.83
N LEU A 153 -5.08 3.19 12.05
CA LEU A 153 -5.04 2.58 13.39
C LEU A 153 -3.96 3.17 14.29
N MET A 154 -2.78 3.46 13.76
CA MET A 154 -1.65 4.00 14.53
C MET A 154 -1.88 5.46 14.99
N GLU A 155 -2.78 6.19 14.33
CA GLU A 155 -3.16 7.56 14.68
C GLU A 155 -4.44 7.67 15.52
N LEU A 156 -5.13 6.54 15.74
CA LEU A 156 -6.32 6.55 16.59
C LEU A 156 -5.98 6.96 18.01
N SER A 157 -6.78 7.85 18.57
CA SER A 157 -6.71 8.30 19.95
C SER A 157 -8.05 8.17 20.65
N LYS A 158 -8.08 8.32 21.96
CA LYS A 158 -9.31 8.23 22.78
C LYS A 158 -10.42 9.17 22.31
N LYS A 159 -10.07 10.34 21.71
CA LYS A 159 -11.04 11.31 21.14
C LYS A 159 -11.85 10.79 19.94
N HIS A 160 -11.37 9.75 19.28
CA HIS A 160 -12.07 9.12 18.14
C HIS A 160 -13.15 8.13 18.58
N LEU A 161 -13.21 7.79 19.89
CA LEU A 161 -14.27 6.97 20.47
C LEU A 161 -15.46 7.87 20.87
N VAL A 162 -16.63 7.58 20.32
CA VAL A 162 -17.86 8.33 20.57
C VAL A 162 -18.96 7.37 20.96
N ARG A 163 -19.75 7.69 21.98
CA ARG A 163 -20.99 6.97 22.32
C ARG A 163 -22.18 7.64 21.63
N ASP A 164 -23.07 6.83 21.10
CA ASP A 164 -24.38 7.31 20.63
C ASP A 164 -25.39 7.37 21.79
N ASP A 165 -26.57 7.91 21.52
CA ASP A 165 -27.65 8.06 22.51
C ASP A 165 -28.16 6.70 23.04
N ALA A 166 -27.94 5.61 22.30
CA ALA A 166 -28.26 4.24 22.71
C ALA A 166 -27.11 3.59 23.50
N GLY A 167 -26.01 4.33 23.81
CA GLY A 167 -24.86 3.84 24.55
C GLY A 167 -23.90 2.98 23.72
N SER A 168 -24.13 2.79 22.42
CA SER A 168 -23.21 2.04 21.56
C SER A 168 -21.95 2.83 21.32
N LEU A 169 -20.81 2.14 21.29
CA LEU A 169 -19.51 2.74 21.05
C LEU A 169 -19.18 2.75 19.56
N TRP A 170 -18.77 3.91 19.08
CA TRP A 170 -18.40 4.15 17.68
C TRP A 170 -16.99 4.66 17.58
N LEU A 171 -16.32 4.28 16.49
CA LEU A 171 -15.05 4.84 16.06
C LEU A 171 -15.32 5.85 14.94
N LYS A 172 -14.89 7.11 15.16
CA LYS A 172 -15.12 8.22 14.22
C LYS A 172 -13.80 8.92 13.93
N PHE A 173 -13.33 8.82 12.68
CA PHE A 173 -12.05 9.40 12.25
C PHE A 173 -12.05 9.69 10.75
N ASN A 174 -11.15 10.56 10.29
CA ASN A 174 -10.92 10.78 8.87
C ASN A 174 -9.78 9.90 8.38
N ARG A 175 -10.00 9.16 7.28
CA ARG A 175 -8.94 8.33 6.68
C ARG A 175 -7.75 9.19 6.24
N GLN A 176 -6.55 8.82 6.66
CA GLN A 176 -5.33 9.52 6.26
C GLN A 176 -5.12 9.58 4.74
N LYS A 177 -5.46 8.50 4.04
CA LYS A 177 -5.23 8.40 2.59
C LYS A 177 -6.15 9.30 1.77
N THR A 178 -7.42 9.48 2.19
CA THR A 178 -8.46 10.11 1.36
C THR A 178 -9.17 11.27 2.03
N GLY A 179 -8.95 11.52 3.33
CA GLY A 179 -9.69 12.51 4.11
C GLY A 179 -11.15 12.15 4.40
N VAL A 180 -11.64 11.01 3.89
CA VAL A 180 -13.04 10.60 4.04
C VAL A 180 -13.35 10.25 5.49
N LEU A 181 -14.45 10.78 6.02
CA LEU A 181 -14.94 10.48 7.37
C LEU A 181 -15.45 9.03 7.45
N CYS A 182 -14.84 8.24 8.32
CA CYS A 182 -15.28 6.91 8.70
C CYS A 182 -16.06 6.95 10.01
N ARG A 183 -17.17 6.21 10.05
CA ARG A 183 -17.98 5.98 11.25
C ARG A 183 -18.23 4.49 11.36
N ILE A 184 -17.64 3.85 12.34
CA ILE A 184 -17.65 2.39 12.50
C ILE A 184 -18.23 2.07 13.87
N LYS A 185 -19.35 1.34 13.91
CA LYS A 185 -19.90 0.81 15.16
C LYS A 185 -18.98 -0.29 15.66
N LEU A 186 -18.51 -0.18 16.89
CA LEU A 186 -17.62 -1.18 17.47
C LEU A 186 -18.38 -2.41 17.91
N LEU A 187 -18.01 -3.55 17.37
CA LEU A 187 -18.50 -4.85 17.79
C LEU A 187 -17.91 -5.22 19.17
N PRO A 188 -18.55 -6.10 19.97
CA PRO A 188 -18.05 -6.49 21.29
C PRO A 188 -16.62 -7.02 21.28
N GLY A 189 -16.19 -7.69 20.19
CA GLY A 189 -14.81 -8.14 20.02
C GLY A 189 -13.80 -6.99 19.91
N ALA A 190 -14.16 -5.93 19.20
CA ALA A 190 -13.31 -4.73 19.09
C ALA A 190 -13.23 -3.98 20.43
N VAL A 191 -14.35 -3.89 21.16
CA VAL A 191 -14.38 -3.24 22.50
C VAL A 191 -13.46 -3.96 23.46
N ARG A 192 -13.56 -5.30 23.56
CA ARG A 192 -12.65 -6.10 24.42
C ARG A 192 -11.17 -5.93 24.07
N LEU A 193 -10.85 -5.76 22.79
CA LEU A 193 -9.46 -5.51 22.37
C LEU A 193 -8.97 -4.11 22.79
N ILE A 194 -9.82 -3.09 22.72
CA ILE A 194 -9.50 -1.75 23.24
C ILE A 194 -9.25 -1.82 24.75
N GLU A 195 -10.13 -2.47 25.51
CA GLU A 195 -9.99 -2.63 26.95
C GLU A 195 -8.70 -3.39 27.31
N LYS A 196 -8.41 -4.49 26.60
CA LYS A 196 -7.17 -5.26 26.79
C LYS A 196 -5.91 -4.47 26.52
N MET A 197 -5.91 -3.62 25.47
CA MET A 197 -4.77 -2.81 25.07
C MET A 197 -4.75 -1.43 25.73
N HIS A 198 -5.68 -1.16 26.64
CA HIS A 198 -5.79 0.14 27.31
C HIS A 198 -4.53 0.48 28.09
N SER A 199 -4.17 1.76 28.07
CA SER A 199 -3.12 2.34 28.92
C SER A 199 -3.45 3.81 29.18
N ASP A 200 -3.35 4.24 30.44
CA ASP A 200 -3.58 5.64 30.80
C ASP A 200 -2.42 6.55 30.40
N GLU A 201 -1.21 5.99 30.32
CA GLU A 201 0.01 6.71 29.95
C GLU A 201 0.07 7.06 28.45
N ARG A 202 -0.84 6.49 27.65
CA ARG A 202 -0.80 6.63 26.20
C ARG A 202 -2.00 7.43 25.67
N GLU A 203 -1.74 8.42 24.81
CA GLU A 203 -2.79 9.16 24.12
C GLU A 203 -3.43 8.35 22.99
N THR A 204 -2.64 7.51 22.31
CA THR A 204 -3.15 6.66 21.23
C THR A 204 -4.05 5.56 21.78
N LEU A 205 -5.08 5.20 20.99
CA LEU A 205 -6.03 4.14 21.34
C LEU A 205 -5.37 2.77 21.39
N LEU A 206 -4.47 2.51 20.44
CA LEU A 206 -3.75 1.25 20.27
C LEU A 206 -2.25 1.45 20.51
N PRO A 207 -1.52 0.39 20.93
CA PRO A 207 -0.06 0.43 21.01
C PRO A 207 0.54 0.69 19.61
N HIS A 208 1.54 1.57 19.55
CA HIS A 208 2.24 1.85 18.30
C HIS A 208 3.22 0.70 17.99
N ILE A 209 3.13 0.14 16.79
CA ILE A 209 4.07 -0.87 16.27
C ILE A 209 4.58 -0.35 14.92
N LYS A 210 5.89 -0.32 14.71
CA LYS A 210 6.47 0.09 13.41
C LYS A 210 6.01 -0.86 12.30
N TYR A 211 5.70 -0.31 11.12
CA TYR A 211 5.14 -1.09 10.01
C TYR A 211 5.98 -2.31 9.60
N PRO A 212 7.34 -2.23 9.49
CA PRO A 212 8.15 -3.42 9.17
C PRO A 212 8.03 -4.52 10.23
N THR A 213 8.06 -4.15 11.52
CA THR A 213 7.87 -5.09 12.64
C THR A 213 6.48 -5.72 12.59
N TYR A 214 5.45 -4.90 12.40
CA TYR A 214 4.08 -5.39 12.25
C TYR A 214 3.94 -6.43 11.14
N GLN A 215 4.50 -6.16 9.95
CA GLN A 215 4.50 -7.10 8.84
C GLN A 215 5.27 -8.41 9.15
N SER A 216 6.39 -8.31 9.85
CA SER A 216 7.16 -9.48 10.29
C SER A 216 6.37 -10.33 11.28
N CYS A 217 5.72 -9.69 12.27
CA CYS A 217 4.83 -10.37 13.20
C CYS A 217 3.65 -11.05 12.50
N LEU A 218 3.02 -10.40 11.52
CA LEU A 218 1.92 -11.02 10.75
C LEU A 218 2.36 -12.27 10.00
N LYS A 219 3.57 -12.28 9.43
CA LYS A 219 4.14 -13.49 8.80
C LYS A 219 4.35 -14.62 9.80
N ALA A 220 4.89 -14.31 10.98
CA ALA A 220 5.10 -15.30 12.05
C ALA A 220 3.76 -15.82 12.61
N LEU A 221 2.79 -14.95 12.85
CA LEU A 221 1.44 -15.30 13.30
C LEU A 221 0.74 -16.24 12.33
N ARG A 222 0.86 -15.98 11.02
CA ARG A 222 0.33 -16.87 9.98
C ARG A 222 0.86 -18.30 10.12
N LEU A 223 2.19 -18.42 10.23
CA LEU A 223 2.84 -19.73 10.34
C LEU A 223 2.42 -20.45 11.63
N ARG A 224 2.41 -19.74 12.76
CA ARG A 224 2.04 -20.29 14.07
C ARG A 224 0.57 -20.72 14.14
N ALA A 225 -0.33 -19.98 13.45
CA ALA A 225 -1.74 -20.33 13.35
C ALA A 225 -2.04 -21.41 12.29
N GLY A 226 -1.04 -21.89 11.55
CA GLY A 226 -1.23 -22.89 10.49
C GLY A 226 -2.10 -22.39 9.33
N ILE A 227 -2.07 -21.08 9.04
CA ILE A 227 -2.85 -20.50 7.94
C ILE A 227 -2.06 -20.63 6.64
N SER A 228 -2.61 -21.35 5.66
CA SER A 228 -1.92 -21.73 4.42
C SER A 228 -1.66 -20.58 3.46
N PHE A 229 -2.57 -19.60 3.37
CA PHE A 229 -2.42 -18.48 2.46
C PHE A 229 -1.71 -17.28 3.11
N PRO A 230 -0.92 -16.50 2.35
CA PRO A 230 -0.28 -15.31 2.87
C PRO A 230 -1.31 -14.21 3.14
N PHE A 231 -1.28 -13.62 4.33
CA PHE A 231 -2.03 -12.43 4.66
C PHE A 231 -1.11 -11.27 5.10
N THR A 232 -1.58 -10.06 4.94
CA THR A 232 -0.88 -8.81 5.26
C THR A 232 -1.84 -7.89 6.00
N SER A 233 -1.37 -6.72 6.41
CA SER A 233 -2.22 -5.67 6.99
C SER A 233 -3.44 -5.27 6.13
N HIS A 234 -3.44 -5.57 4.83
CA HIS A 234 -4.56 -5.30 3.91
C HIS A 234 -5.56 -6.45 3.77
N THR A 235 -5.35 -7.55 4.50
CA THR A 235 -6.24 -8.72 4.49
C THR A 235 -7.32 -8.61 5.57
N ALA A 236 -7.12 -7.67 6.50
CA ALA A 236 -8.05 -7.35 7.57
C ALA A 236 -9.32 -6.65 7.07
#